data_fbea1f9c2a924bb95801db15fd6042e1
#
_entry.id   fbea1f9c2a924bb95801db15fd6042e1
#
_cell.length_a   1.000
_cell.length_b   1.000
_cell.length_c   1.000
_cell.angle_alpha   90.00
_cell.angle_beta   90.00
_cell.angle_gamma   90.00
#
_symmetry.space_group_name_H-M   'P 1'
#
loop_
_entity.id
_entity.type
_entity.pdbx_description
1 polymer ?
#
loop_
_entity_poly.entity_id
_entity_poly.type
_entity_poly.pdbx_seq_one_letter_code
_entity_poly.pdbx_strand_id
1 'polypeptide(L)'
;MTTKELEYFSMALDQANRLRDLLEDEFSALKIQDLAAFEALQSSKIDILTLLNSDELAARVKAYNADSVESTVHLAIWDDVIKVVSDCRDLHRRNEIFMLRKLEAV
;
A
#
# COMPACT_ATOMS: atom_id res chain seq x y z
N MET A 1 -5.41 25.96 -5.31
CA MET A 1 -5.42 24.58 -4.95
C MET A 1 -5.81 24.36 -3.52
N THR A 2 -6.49 23.30 -3.27
CA THR A 2 -7.12 23.11 -1.98
C THR A 2 -6.27 22.25 -1.06
N THR A 3 -6.30 22.56 0.22
CA THR A 3 -5.75 21.75 1.30
C THR A 3 -6.29 20.31 1.23
N LYS A 4 -7.51 20.13 0.73
CA LYS A 4 -8.14 18.82 0.56
C LYS A 4 -7.37 17.90 -0.38
N GLU A 5 -6.79 18.43 -1.46
CA GLU A 5 -6.00 17.63 -2.39
C GLU A 5 -4.71 17.15 -1.74
N LEU A 6 -4.04 18.04 -1.00
CA LEU A 6 -2.84 17.69 -0.25
C LEU A 6 -3.16 16.63 0.81
N GLU A 7 -4.27 16.79 1.53
CA GLU A 7 -4.73 15.82 2.52
C GLU A 7 -5.03 14.46 1.88
N TYR A 8 -5.59 14.46 0.68
CA TYR A 8 -5.91 13.23 -0.03
C TYR A 8 -4.64 12.44 -0.39
N PHE A 9 -3.62 13.12 -0.93
CA PHE A 9 -2.35 12.47 -1.24
C PHE A 9 -1.61 12.03 0.03
N SER A 10 -1.66 12.81 1.09
CA SER A 10 -1.07 12.46 2.38
C SER A 10 -1.78 11.22 2.97
N MET A 11 -3.10 11.15 2.83
CA MET A 11 -3.87 9.99 3.26
C MET A 11 -3.46 8.74 2.46
N ALA A 12 -3.26 8.87 1.16
CA ALA A 12 -2.81 7.76 0.33
C ALA A 12 -1.43 7.26 0.80
N LEU A 13 -0.52 8.16 1.14
CA LEU A 13 0.79 7.80 1.67
C LEU A 13 0.67 7.08 3.02
N ASP A 14 -0.18 7.58 3.92
CA ASP A 14 -0.42 6.95 5.22
C ASP A 14 -0.96 5.53 5.04
N GLN A 15 -1.88 5.33 4.10
CA GLN A 15 -2.44 4.01 3.81
C GLN A 15 -1.40 3.08 3.19
N ALA A 16 -0.53 3.58 2.33
CA ALA A 16 0.55 2.80 1.76
C ALA A 16 1.55 2.34 2.84
N ASN A 17 1.91 3.24 3.76
CA ASN A 17 2.77 2.91 4.90
C ASN A 17 2.10 1.87 5.82
N ARG A 18 0.81 2.01 6.04
CA ARG A 18 0.03 1.06 6.83
C ARG A 18 0.00 -0.32 6.17
N LEU A 19 -0.13 -0.37 4.84
CA LEU A 19 -0.05 -1.63 4.10
C LEU A 19 1.30 -2.30 4.28
N ARG A 20 2.39 -1.52 4.22
CA ARG A 20 3.75 -2.05 4.43
C ARG A 20 3.88 -2.69 5.80
N ASP A 21 3.42 -2.02 6.86
CA ASP A 21 3.45 -2.54 8.23
C ASP A 21 2.59 -3.80 8.35
N LEU A 22 1.42 -3.78 7.72
CA LEU A 22 0.50 -4.92 7.72
C LEU A 22 1.14 -6.15 7.05
N LEU A 23 1.88 -5.96 5.96
CA LEU A 23 2.56 -7.06 5.27
C LEU A 23 3.69 -7.64 6.12
N GLU A 24 4.35 -6.83 6.95
CA GLU A 24 5.33 -7.33 7.92
C GLU A 24 4.64 -8.14 9.01
N ASP A 25 3.49 -7.69 9.51
CA ASP A 25 2.69 -8.42 10.50
C ASP A 25 2.18 -9.75 9.90
N GLU A 26 1.76 -9.72 8.65
CA GLU A 26 1.34 -10.92 7.91
C GLU A 26 2.48 -11.94 7.85
N PHE A 27 3.68 -11.49 7.52
CA PHE A 27 4.85 -12.36 7.46
C PHE A 27 5.17 -12.95 8.84
N SER A 28 5.09 -12.16 9.89
CA SER A 28 5.30 -12.63 11.26
C SER A 28 4.31 -13.72 11.63
N ALA A 29 3.02 -13.53 11.29
CA ALA A 29 1.98 -14.53 11.52
C ALA A 29 2.26 -15.83 10.74
N LEU A 30 2.69 -15.71 9.50
CA LEU A 30 3.03 -16.86 8.67
C LEU A 30 4.20 -17.66 9.23
N LYS A 31 5.23 -16.98 9.74
CA LYS A 31 6.42 -17.64 10.31
C LYS A 31 6.08 -18.50 11.52
N ILE A 32 5.16 -18.06 12.36
CA ILE A 32 4.74 -18.82 13.55
C ILE A 32 3.49 -19.65 13.29
N GLN A 33 2.98 -19.65 12.06
CA GLN A 33 1.79 -20.39 11.65
C GLN A 33 0.52 -20.00 12.43
N ASP A 34 0.42 -18.74 12.79
CA ASP A 34 -0.77 -18.18 13.42
C ASP A 34 -1.78 -17.77 12.35
N LEU A 35 -2.59 -18.74 11.91
CA LEU A 35 -3.55 -18.52 10.83
C LEU A 35 -4.66 -17.55 11.23
N ALA A 36 -5.05 -17.53 12.50
CA ALA A 36 -6.07 -16.59 12.98
C ALA A 36 -5.55 -15.15 12.87
N ALA A 37 -4.31 -14.89 13.27
CA ALA A 37 -3.68 -13.58 13.12
C ALA A 37 -3.54 -13.19 11.65
N PHE A 38 -3.14 -14.13 10.80
CA PHE A 38 -3.04 -13.91 9.36
C PHE A 38 -4.39 -13.50 8.76
N GLU A 39 -5.45 -14.25 9.07
CA GLU A 39 -6.79 -13.97 8.55
C GLU A 39 -7.34 -12.64 9.03
N ALA A 40 -7.04 -12.27 10.28
CA ALA A 40 -7.49 -11.00 10.86
C ALA A 40 -6.94 -9.77 10.11
N LEU A 41 -5.81 -9.92 9.41
CA LEU A 41 -5.18 -8.83 8.65
C LEU A 41 -5.78 -8.66 7.25
N GLN A 42 -6.48 -9.66 6.72
CA GLN A 42 -6.89 -9.68 5.31
C GLN A 42 -7.92 -8.62 4.97
N SER A 43 -8.87 -8.34 5.85
CA SER A 43 -9.89 -7.32 5.61
C SER A 43 -9.28 -5.94 5.43
N SER A 44 -8.39 -5.54 6.33
CA SER A 44 -7.67 -4.25 6.25
C SER A 44 -6.80 -4.18 5.00
N LYS A 45 -6.13 -5.28 4.65
CA LYS A 45 -5.30 -5.38 3.45
C LYS A 45 -6.12 -5.11 2.19
N ILE A 46 -7.29 -5.75 2.07
CA ILE A 46 -8.18 -5.57 0.93
C ILE A 46 -8.66 -4.12 0.85
N ASP A 47 -9.04 -3.53 1.97
CA ASP A 47 -9.53 -2.14 2.00
C ASP A 47 -8.46 -1.17 1.50
N ILE A 48 -7.23 -1.34 1.97
CA ILE A 48 -6.12 -0.47 1.56
C ILE A 48 -5.81 -0.67 0.06
N LEU A 49 -5.76 -1.90 -0.41
CA LEU A 49 -5.50 -2.20 -1.82
C LEU A 49 -6.60 -1.64 -2.72
N THR A 50 -7.85 -1.71 -2.29
CA THR A 50 -8.98 -1.14 -3.02
C THR A 50 -8.82 0.37 -3.16
N LEU A 51 -8.42 1.06 -2.09
CA LEU A 51 -8.18 2.50 -2.12
C LEU A 51 -7.03 2.85 -3.06
N LEU A 52 -5.90 2.16 -2.94
CA LEU A 52 -4.70 2.47 -3.73
C LEU A 52 -4.88 2.16 -5.22
N ASN A 53 -5.77 1.25 -5.55
CA ASN A 53 -6.10 0.90 -6.94
C ASN A 53 -7.36 1.61 -7.47
N SER A 54 -7.88 2.60 -6.72
CA SER A 54 -9.12 3.27 -7.11
C SER A 54 -8.92 4.17 -8.34
N ASP A 55 -9.97 4.24 -9.16
CA ASP A 55 -9.99 5.14 -10.32
C ASP A 55 -9.94 6.60 -9.88
N GLU A 56 -10.51 6.92 -8.72
CA GLU A 56 -10.47 8.27 -8.17
C GLU A 56 -9.04 8.71 -7.89
N LEU A 57 -8.24 7.85 -7.27
CA LEU A 57 -6.84 8.16 -6.99
C LEU A 57 -6.07 8.38 -8.29
N ALA A 58 -6.24 7.49 -9.26
CA ALA A 58 -5.60 7.59 -10.56
C ALA A 58 -5.96 8.89 -11.29
N ALA A 59 -7.24 9.29 -11.23
CA ALA A 59 -7.73 10.51 -11.84
C ALA A 59 -7.12 11.75 -11.18
N ARG A 60 -7.00 11.74 -9.85
CA ARG A 60 -6.39 12.86 -9.11
C ARG A 60 -4.91 13.01 -9.43
N VAL A 61 -4.19 11.91 -9.55
CA VAL A 61 -2.77 11.94 -9.95
C VAL A 61 -2.61 12.53 -11.34
N LYS A 62 -3.44 12.13 -12.29
CA LYS A 62 -3.40 12.65 -13.66
C LYS A 62 -3.65 14.16 -13.72
N ALA A 63 -4.52 14.67 -12.83
CA ALA A 63 -4.84 16.09 -12.79
C ALA A 63 -3.62 16.95 -12.39
N TYR A 64 -2.61 16.37 -11.76
CA TYR A 64 -1.41 17.07 -11.33
C TYR A 64 -0.20 16.86 -12.24
N ASN A 65 -0.40 16.28 -13.41
CA ASN A 65 0.65 16.15 -14.44
C ASN A 65 0.90 17.44 -15.21
N ALA A 66 0.46 18.58 -14.70
CA ALA A 66 0.65 19.88 -15.29
C ALA A 66 1.86 20.58 -14.65
N ASP A 67 2.55 21.40 -15.44
CA ASP A 67 3.72 22.17 -15.00
C ASP A 67 3.30 23.32 -14.09
N SER A 68 3.15 23.05 -12.79
CA SER A 68 2.89 24.08 -11.80
C SER A 68 3.67 23.78 -10.53
N VAL A 69 3.97 24.84 -9.76
CA VAL A 69 4.67 24.72 -8.48
C VAL A 69 3.85 23.87 -7.50
N GLU A 70 2.55 24.02 -7.50
CA GLU A 70 1.63 23.25 -6.65
C GLU A 70 1.65 21.77 -7.00
N SER A 71 1.67 21.45 -8.29
CA SER A 71 1.78 20.08 -8.76
C SER A 71 3.08 19.43 -8.30
N THR A 72 4.17 20.19 -8.21
CA THR A 72 5.47 19.66 -7.74
C THR A 72 5.36 19.09 -6.33
N VAL A 73 4.70 19.78 -5.42
CA VAL A 73 4.52 19.33 -4.03
C VAL A 73 3.68 18.04 -3.99
N HIS A 74 2.59 18.01 -4.73
CA HIS A 74 1.69 16.86 -4.78
C HIS A 74 2.37 15.64 -5.40
N LEU A 75 3.11 15.86 -6.49
CA LEU A 75 3.83 14.79 -7.18
C LEU A 75 4.96 14.25 -6.32
N ALA A 76 5.58 15.08 -5.46
CA ALA A 76 6.60 14.61 -4.51
C ALA A 76 5.99 13.62 -3.51
N ILE A 77 4.80 13.92 -2.99
CA ILE A 77 4.08 13.00 -2.09
C ILE A 77 3.71 11.72 -2.85
N TRP A 78 3.26 11.86 -4.09
CA TRP A 78 2.91 10.72 -4.92
C TRP A 78 4.13 9.83 -5.20
N ASP A 79 5.30 10.42 -5.43
CA ASP A 79 6.54 9.65 -5.59
C ASP A 79 6.86 8.82 -4.35
N ASP A 80 6.61 9.37 -3.16
CA ASP A 80 6.75 8.62 -1.91
C ASP A 80 5.74 7.48 -1.83
N VAL A 81 4.49 7.70 -2.26
CA VAL A 81 3.48 6.64 -2.33
C VAL A 81 3.97 5.50 -3.24
N ILE A 82 4.48 5.83 -4.41
CA ILE A 82 4.98 4.84 -5.37
C ILE A 82 6.13 4.02 -4.78
N LYS A 83 7.04 4.66 -4.06
CA LYS A 83 8.14 3.96 -3.38
C LYS A 83 7.62 2.95 -2.36
N VAL A 84 6.69 3.38 -1.51
CA VAL A 84 6.12 2.50 -0.49
C VAL A 84 5.32 1.37 -1.14
N VAL A 85 4.56 1.65 -2.19
CA VAL A 85 3.82 0.63 -2.93
C VAL A 85 4.76 -0.39 -3.57
N SER A 86 5.91 0.07 -4.08
CA SER A 86 6.93 -0.84 -4.61
C SER A 86 7.48 -1.76 -3.52
N ASP A 87 7.76 -1.21 -2.33
CA ASP A 87 8.17 -2.02 -1.16
C ASP A 87 7.10 -3.04 -0.80
N CYS A 88 5.83 -2.61 -0.80
CA CYS A 88 4.69 -3.49 -0.51
C CYS A 88 4.59 -4.64 -1.50
N ARG A 89 4.84 -4.38 -2.79
CA ARG A 89 4.84 -5.41 -3.82
C ARG A 89 5.88 -6.49 -3.53
N ASP A 90 7.09 -6.06 -3.16
CA ASP A 90 8.18 -6.99 -2.83
C ASP A 90 7.87 -7.79 -1.57
N LEU A 91 7.31 -7.15 -0.54
CA LEU A 91 6.92 -7.81 0.71
C LEU A 91 5.78 -8.80 0.48
N HIS A 92 4.80 -8.43 -0.32
CA HIS A 92 3.68 -9.30 -0.66
C HIS A 92 4.19 -10.56 -1.38
N ARG A 93 5.09 -10.38 -2.33
CA ARG A 93 5.71 -11.50 -3.06
C ARG A 93 6.50 -12.41 -2.12
N ARG A 94 7.25 -11.84 -1.20
CA ARG A 94 7.97 -12.61 -0.17
C ARG A 94 7.01 -13.47 0.64
N ASN A 95 5.91 -12.86 1.11
CA ASN A 95 4.90 -13.54 1.93
C ASN A 95 4.24 -14.67 1.14
N GLU A 96 3.91 -14.43 -0.12
CA GLU A 96 3.31 -15.41 -1.01
C GLU A 96 4.23 -16.61 -1.24
N ILE A 97 5.50 -16.35 -1.54
CA ILE A 97 6.50 -17.41 -1.73
C ILE A 97 6.68 -18.21 -0.44
N PHE A 98 6.74 -17.54 0.70
CA PHE A 98 6.89 -18.21 1.99
C PHE A 98 5.70 -19.13 2.28
N MET A 99 4.49 -18.64 2.02
CA MET A 99 3.26 -19.42 2.22
C MET A 99 3.24 -20.65 1.33
N LEU A 100 3.61 -20.52 0.05
CA LEU A 100 3.66 -21.63 -0.89
C LEU A 100 4.68 -22.68 -0.46
N ARG A 101 5.84 -22.28 0.03
CA ARG A 101 6.85 -23.20 0.53
C ARG A 101 6.38 -23.97 1.77
N LYS A 102 5.64 -23.30 2.65
CA LYS A 102 5.05 -23.97 3.83
C LYS A 102 4.02 -25.01 3.41
N LEU A 103 3.22 -24.73 2.40
CA LEU A 103 2.25 -25.67 1.87
C LEU A 103 2.94 -26.89 1.23
N GLU A 104 4.05 -26.69 0.53
CA GLU A 104 4.83 -27.76 -0.09
C GLU A 104 5.51 -28.66 0.96
N ALA A 105 5.84 -28.10 2.12
CA ALA A 105 6.49 -28.85 3.20
C ALA A 105 5.54 -29.78 3.96
N VAL A 106 4.24 -29.66 3.71
CA VAL A 106 3.22 -30.53 4.28
C VAL A 106 2.97 -31.73 3.34
#